data_0ebc38f2cef4c9cb1b3ac32ef62a8810
#
_entry.id   0ebc38f2cef4c9cb1b3ac32ef62a8810
#
_cell.length_a   1.000
_cell.length_b   1.000
_cell.length_c   1.000
_cell.angle_alpha   90.00
_cell.angle_beta   90.00
_cell.angle_gamma   90.00
#
_symmetry.space_group_name_H-M   'P 1'
#
loop_
_entity.id
_entity.type
_entity.pdbx_description
1 polymer ?
#
loop_
_entity_poly.entity_id
_entity_poly.type
_entity_poly.pdbx_seq_one_letter_code
_entity_poly.pdbx_strand_id
1 'polypeptide(L)'
;MDRIHLTTQLAVQGDVFRAMLSGLTPDQFRWKPAPEKWCALEIICHLYDEEREDFRARLKSVLETPELPFVKIDPPAWVSERKYMTQDFEGILKRFLTERESSVTWLSGLKDPPWSNAYLHPKVGPVNCDLLLTNRVAHDLHHIRQLNNLRYGYLTSISTVPMDYAGTW
;
A
#
# COMPACT_ATOMS: atom_id res chain seq x y z
N MET A 1 16.82 -12.96 6.81
CA MET A 1 15.80 -11.87 6.89
C MET A 1 14.90 -12.15 8.08
N ASP A 2 14.61 -11.15 8.88
CA ASP A 2 13.66 -11.29 10.01
C ASP A 2 12.22 -11.04 9.52
N ARG A 3 11.53 -12.12 9.19
CA ARG A 3 10.15 -12.09 8.67
C ARG A 3 9.13 -11.69 9.73
N ILE A 4 9.41 -12.00 11.02
CA ILE A 4 8.58 -11.58 12.14
C ILE A 4 8.61 -10.06 12.23
N HIS A 5 9.80 -9.47 12.14
CA HIS A 5 9.95 -8.00 12.11
C HIS A 5 9.18 -7.38 10.94
N LEU A 6 9.33 -7.91 9.73
CA LEU A 6 8.62 -7.39 8.54
C LEU A 6 7.09 -7.50 8.69
N THR A 7 6.59 -8.62 9.21
CA THR A 7 5.14 -8.79 9.47
C THR A 7 4.64 -7.80 10.51
N THR A 8 5.43 -7.55 11.56
CA THR A 8 5.13 -6.53 12.58
C THR A 8 5.11 -5.13 11.96
N GLN A 9 6.06 -4.81 11.07
CA GLN A 9 6.07 -3.53 10.36
C GLN A 9 4.80 -3.33 9.51
N LEU A 10 4.30 -4.36 8.84
CA LEU A 10 3.04 -4.28 8.09
C LEU A 10 1.83 -3.96 8.99
N ALA A 11 1.79 -4.53 10.20
CA ALA A 11 0.75 -4.21 11.18
C ALA A 11 0.84 -2.73 11.62
N VAL A 12 2.02 -2.30 12.03
CA VAL A 12 2.28 -0.90 12.44
C VAL A 12 1.95 0.09 11.32
N GLN A 13 2.35 -0.21 10.08
CA GLN A 13 2.05 0.64 8.93
C GLN A 13 0.54 0.72 8.65
N GLY A 14 -0.22 -0.34 8.91
CA GLY A 14 -1.69 -0.30 8.88
C GLY A 14 -2.26 0.75 9.83
N ASP A 15 -1.73 0.83 11.06
CA ASP A 15 -2.15 1.84 12.03
C ASP A 15 -1.70 3.26 11.62
N VAL A 16 -0.53 3.40 11.01
CA VAL A 16 -0.07 4.68 10.43
C VAL A 16 -1.04 5.15 9.34
N PHE A 17 -1.43 4.28 8.40
CA PHE A 17 -2.44 4.63 7.38
C PHE A 17 -3.77 5.03 8.00
N ARG A 18 -4.23 4.30 9.02
CA ARG A 18 -5.43 4.66 9.78
C ARG A 18 -5.32 6.07 10.35
N ALA A 19 -4.23 6.37 11.05
CA ALA A 19 -4.02 7.66 11.69
C ALA A 19 -3.89 8.82 10.68
N MET A 20 -3.28 8.56 9.53
CA MET A 20 -3.11 9.59 8.48
C MET A 20 -4.39 9.89 7.71
N LEU A 21 -5.30 8.93 7.57
CA LEU A 21 -6.45 9.00 6.68
C LEU A 21 -7.77 9.23 7.41
N SER A 22 -7.91 8.79 8.68
CA SER A 22 -9.14 9.01 9.44
C SER A 22 -9.43 10.49 9.65
N GLY A 23 -10.68 10.88 9.45
CA GLY A 23 -11.16 12.24 9.69
C GLY A 23 -10.78 13.26 8.61
N LEU A 24 -10.25 12.83 7.47
CA LEU A 24 -10.05 13.73 6.33
C LEU A 24 -11.39 14.17 5.75
N THR A 25 -11.52 15.48 5.48
CA THR A 25 -12.69 16.01 4.79
C THR A 25 -12.69 15.64 3.30
N PRO A 26 -13.86 15.71 2.59
CA PRO A 26 -13.91 15.50 1.15
C PRO A 26 -12.92 16.34 0.35
N ASP A 27 -12.71 17.59 0.74
CA ASP A 27 -11.74 18.47 0.08
C ASP A 27 -10.29 17.96 0.29
N GLN A 28 -9.97 17.43 1.47
CA GLN A 28 -8.64 16.89 1.77
C GLN A 28 -8.35 15.59 1.04
N PHE A 29 -9.26 14.60 1.12
CA PHE A 29 -8.96 13.31 0.52
C PHE A 29 -9.10 13.28 -1.01
N ARG A 30 -9.73 14.29 -1.63
CA ARG A 30 -9.83 14.44 -3.09
C ARG A 30 -8.83 15.43 -3.67
N TRP A 31 -8.14 16.18 -2.83
CA TRP A 31 -7.17 17.18 -3.28
C TRP A 31 -6.02 16.53 -4.04
N LYS A 32 -5.65 17.16 -5.16
CA LYS A 32 -4.52 16.76 -6.01
C LYS A 32 -3.57 17.95 -6.18
N PRO A 33 -2.25 17.74 -6.05
CA PRO A 33 -1.27 18.78 -6.32
C PRO A 33 -1.19 19.17 -7.81
N ALA A 34 -1.57 18.24 -8.69
CA ALA A 34 -1.73 18.43 -10.12
C ALA A 34 -2.72 17.36 -10.66
N PRO A 35 -3.39 17.60 -11.82
CA PRO A 35 -4.44 16.73 -12.34
C PRO A 35 -4.02 15.25 -12.52
N GLU A 36 -2.77 15.01 -12.91
CA GLU A 36 -2.19 13.68 -13.16
C GLU A 36 -1.67 13.00 -11.89
N LYS A 37 -1.66 13.69 -10.75
CA LYS A 37 -1.21 13.14 -9.47
C LYS A 37 -2.36 12.50 -8.71
N TRP A 38 -2.06 11.50 -7.93
CA TRP A 38 -3.04 10.82 -7.10
C TRP A 38 -3.37 11.63 -5.85
N CYS A 39 -4.65 11.63 -5.49
CA CYS A 39 -5.13 12.08 -4.18
C CYS A 39 -5.13 10.93 -3.15
N ALA A 40 -5.47 11.24 -1.89
CA ALA A 40 -5.52 10.24 -0.83
C ALA A 40 -6.54 9.13 -1.10
N LEU A 41 -7.69 9.44 -1.72
CA LEU A 41 -8.69 8.44 -2.11
C LEU A 41 -8.14 7.44 -3.14
N GLU A 42 -7.43 7.92 -4.17
CA GLU A 42 -6.83 7.03 -5.17
C GLU A 42 -5.72 6.16 -4.57
N ILE A 43 -4.91 6.72 -3.66
CA ILE A 43 -3.86 5.96 -2.95
C ILE A 43 -4.47 4.84 -2.12
N ILE A 44 -5.52 5.10 -1.32
CA ILE A 44 -6.10 4.05 -0.48
C ILE A 44 -6.82 2.96 -1.30
N CYS A 45 -7.44 3.32 -2.43
CA CYS A 45 -7.99 2.35 -3.38
C CYS A 45 -6.88 1.45 -3.94
N HIS A 46 -5.77 2.04 -4.38
CA HIS A 46 -4.61 1.32 -4.88
C HIS A 46 -4.03 0.37 -3.81
N LEU A 47 -3.82 0.85 -2.58
CA LEU A 47 -3.32 0.03 -1.48
C LEU A 47 -4.25 -1.16 -1.16
N TYR A 48 -5.56 -0.96 -1.22
CA TYR A 48 -6.54 -2.03 -1.04
C TYR A 48 -6.44 -3.11 -2.12
N ASP A 49 -6.26 -2.72 -3.36
CA ASP A 49 -6.15 -3.66 -4.47
C ASP A 49 -4.80 -4.38 -4.47
N GLU A 50 -3.68 -3.69 -4.25
CA GLU A 50 -2.34 -4.26 -4.13
C GLU A 50 -2.24 -5.24 -2.96
N GLU A 51 -2.90 -4.95 -1.83
CA GLU A 51 -2.93 -5.82 -0.66
C GLU A 51 -3.43 -7.22 -1.00
N ARG A 52 -4.45 -7.33 -1.84
CA ARG A 52 -5.14 -8.57 -2.18
C ARG A 52 -4.60 -9.25 -3.43
N GLU A 53 -4.39 -8.46 -4.49
CA GLU A 53 -4.18 -8.96 -5.85
C GLU A 53 -2.71 -8.96 -6.26
N ASP A 54 -1.84 -8.23 -5.52
CA ASP A 54 -0.41 -8.28 -5.71
C ASP A 54 0.29 -9.00 -4.55
N PHE A 55 0.60 -8.29 -3.49
CA PHE A 55 1.53 -8.80 -2.47
C PHE A 55 1.08 -10.10 -1.81
N ARG A 56 -0.15 -10.16 -1.27
CA ARG A 56 -0.63 -11.41 -0.64
C ARG A 56 -0.81 -12.53 -1.65
N ALA A 57 -1.31 -12.24 -2.83
CA ALA A 57 -1.50 -13.24 -3.88
C ALA A 57 -0.16 -13.83 -4.33
N ARG A 58 0.85 -12.98 -4.56
CA ARG A 58 2.18 -13.44 -4.97
C ARG A 58 2.92 -14.20 -3.87
N LEU A 59 2.81 -13.74 -2.61
CA LEU A 59 3.38 -14.49 -1.49
C LEU A 59 2.80 -15.90 -1.41
N LYS A 60 1.46 -16.04 -1.52
CA LYS A 60 0.81 -17.34 -1.58
C LYS A 60 1.30 -18.17 -2.76
N SER A 61 1.33 -17.59 -3.96
CA SER A 61 1.81 -18.28 -5.16
C SER A 61 3.24 -18.81 -5.00
N VAL A 62 4.16 -18.00 -4.45
CA VAL A 62 5.54 -18.45 -4.21
C VAL A 62 5.60 -19.58 -3.19
N LEU A 63 4.77 -19.57 -2.16
CA LEU A 63 4.75 -20.63 -1.14
C LEU A 63 4.11 -21.91 -1.64
N GLU A 64 3.05 -21.84 -2.44
CA GLU A 64 2.17 -22.94 -2.78
C GLU A 64 2.42 -23.51 -4.18
N THR A 65 2.73 -22.64 -5.15
CA THR A 65 2.87 -22.99 -6.59
C THR A 65 3.98 -22.17 -7.26
N PRO A 66 5.24 -22.26 -6.78
CA PRO A 66 6.34 -21.41 -7.26
C PRO A 66 6.68 -21.61 -8.75
N GLU A 67 6.24 -22.70 -9.36
CA GLU A 67 6.42 -23.01 -10.78
C GLU A 67 5.43 -22.27 -11.69
N LEU A 68 4.33 -21.73 -11.15
CA LEU A 68 3.32 -21.05 -11.93
C LEU A 68 3.64 -19.54 -12.06
N PRO A 69 3.36 -18.93 -13.23
CA PRO A 69 3.55 -17.50 -13.42
C PRO A 69 2.59 -16.70 -12.56
N PHE A 70 3.05 -15.55 -12.07
CA PHE A 70 2.16 -14.61 -11.38
C PHE A 70 1.02 -14.15 -12.29
N VAL A 71 -0.15 -13.97 -11.69
CA VAL A 71 -1.27 -13.30 -12.36
C VAL A 71 -0.82 -11.90 -12.78
N LYS A 72 -1.09 -11.55 -14.03
CA LYS A 72 -0.79 -10.21 -14.55
C LYS A 72 -1.75 -9.20 -13.92
N ILE A 73 -1.19 -8.11 -13.48
CA ILE A 73 -1.91 -6.97 -12.93
C ILE A 73 -1.49 -5.70 -13.68
N ASP A 74 -2.35 -4.70 -13.68
CA ASP A 74 -2.08 -3.37 -14.24
C ASP A 74 -2.58 -2.29 -13.25
N PRO A 75 -1.82 -2.03 -12.15
CA PRO A 75 -2.23 -1.07 -11.14
C PRO A 75 -2.50 0.35 -11.67
N PRO A 76 -1.75 0.87 -12.66
CA PRO A 76 -2.10 2.14 -13.30
C PRO A 76 -3.47 2.14 -13.97
N ALA A 77 -3.84 1.08 -14.68
CA ALA A 77 -5.14 0.96 -15.34
C ALA A 77 -6.32 0.88 -14.35
N TRP A 78 -6.10 0.27 -13.17
CA TRP A 78 -7.14 0.13 -12.14
C TRP A 78 -7.75 1.45 -11.70
N VAL A 79 -7.00 2.55 -11.74
CA VAL A 79 -7.49 3.88 -11.34
C VAL A 79 -8.75 4.27 -12.12
N SER A 80 -8.71 4.07 -13.42
CA SER A 80 -9.84 4.37 -14.31
C SER A 80 -10.85 3.23 -14.38
N GLU A 81 -10.39 1.98 -14.52
CA GLU A 81 -11.25 0.80 -14.65
C GLU A 81 -12.12 0.58 -13.41
N ARG A 82 -11.54 0.77 -12.21
CA ARG A 82 -12.23 0.61 -10.92
C ARG A 82 -12.79 1.92 -10.39
N LYS A 83 -12.71 3.00 -11.16
CA LYS A 83 -13.28 4.31 -10.87
C LYS A 83 -12.95 4.79 -9.45
N TYR A 84 -11.66 4.84 -9.10
CA TYR A 84 -11.21 5.15 -7.74
C TYR A 84 -11.80 6.45 -7.18
N MET A 85 -11.94 7.50 -8.02
CA MET A 85 -12.49 8.78 -7.60
C MET A 85 -13.98 8.75 -7.21
N THR A 86 -14.70 7.67 -7.52
CA THR A 86 -16.11 7.50 -7.16
C THR A 86 -16.32 6.58 -5.96
N GLN A 87 -15.26 6.04 -5.39
CA GLN A 87 -15.34 5.16 -4.24
C GLN A 87 -15.69 5.92 -2.96
N ASP A 88 -16.37 5.23 -2.05
CA ASP A 88 -16.62 5.73 -0.69
C ASP A 88 -15.31 5.65 0.12
N PHE A 89 -14.82 6.82 0.57
CA PHE A 89 -13.53 6.93 1.23
C PHE A 89 -13.45 6.15 2.55
N GLU A 90 -14.44 6.29 3.41
CA GLU A 90 -14.45 5.59 4.70
C GLU A 90 -14.62 4.08 4.51
N GLY A 91 -15.46 3.69 3.59
CA GLY A 91 -15.69 2.28 3.25
C GLY A 91 -14.44 1.63 2.66
N ILE A 92 -13.69 2.30 1.77
CA ILE A 92 -12.45 1.74 1.20
C ILE A 92 -11.32 1.70 2.23
N LEU A 93 -11.19 2.71 3.09
CA LEU A 93 -10.24 2.71 4.19
C LEU A 93 -10.48 1.52 5.12
N LYS A 94 -11.72 1.31 5.54
CA LYS A 94 -12.09 0.15 6.37
C LYS A 94 -11.75 -1.17 5.69
N ARG A 95 -12.07 -1.32 4.40
CA ARG A 95 -11.75 -2.53 3.62
C ARG A 95 -10.25 -2.78 3.54
N PHE A 96 -9.44 -1.76 3.26
CA PHE A 96 -7.99 -1.87 3.25
C PHE A 96 -7.45 -2.36 4.60
N LEU A 97 -7.87 -1.75 5.70
CA LEU A 97 -7.41 -2.11 7.04
C LEU A 97 -7.79 -3.55 7.41
N THR A 98 -9.00 -4.00 7.02
CA THR A 98 -9.43 -5.40 7.22
C THR A 98 -8.57 -6.37 6.39
N GLU A 99 -8.25 -6.04 5.15
CA GLU A 99 -7.36 -6.87 4.31
C GLU A 99 -5.94 -6.91 4.85
N ARG A 100 -5.42 -5.78 5.37
CA ARG A 100 -4.11 -5.72 6.03
C ARG A 100 -4.07 -6.62 7.26
N GLU A 101 -5.07 -6.55 8.12
CA GLU A 101 -5.20 -7.43 9.30
C GLU A 101 -5.25 -8.90 8.88
N SER A 102 -6.01 -9.23 7.85
CA SER A 102 -6.11 -10.57 7.28
C SER A 102 -4.75 -11.08 6.78
N SER A 103 -3.96 -10.22 6.11
CA SER A 103 -2.62 -10.56 5.65
C SER A 103 -1.64 -10.79 6.78
N VAL A 104 -1.65 -9.91 7.79
CA VAL A 104 -0.79 -10.04 8.99
C VAL A 104 -1.14 -11.32 9.76
N THR A 105 -2.42 -11.58 9.96
CA THR A 105 -2.90 -12.81 10.63
C THR A 105 -2.46 -14.07 9.86
N TRP A 106 -2.66 -14.07 8.54
CA TRP A 106 -2.22 -15.19 7.70
C TRP A 106 -0.71 -15.40 7.78
N LEU A 107 0.11 -14.36 7.63
CA LEU A 107 1.58 -14.45 7.72
C LEU A 107 2.03 -14.97 9.09
N SER A 108 1.44 -14.47 10.17
CA SER A 108 1.76 -14.88 11.55
C SER A 108 1.32 -16.30 11.86
N GLY A 109 0.32 -16.83 11.15
CA GLY A 109 -0.20 -18.18 11.32
C GLY A 109 0.53 -19.25 10.52
N LEU A 110 1.46 -18.89 9.64
CA LEU A 110 2.22 -19.84 8.84
C LEU A 110 3.13 -20.71 9.72
N LYS A 111 2.99 -22.04 9.62
CA LYS A 111 3.82 -22.99 10.34
C LYS A 111 4.79 -23.65 9.35
N ASP A 112 6.08 -23.39 9.52
CA ASP A 112 7.17 -23.94 8.71
C ASP A 112 6.91 -23.93 7.18
N PRO A 113 6.49 -22.80 6.61
CA PRO A 113 6.24 -22.75 5.17
C PRO A 113 7.56 -22.85 4.39
N PRO A 114 7.54 -23.24 3.14
CA PRO A 114 8.73 -23.43 2.32
C PRO A 114 9.33 -22.09 1.88
N TRP A 115 9.90 -21.33 2.83
CA TRP A 115 10.49 -20.02 2.61
C TRP A 115 11.59 -19.97 1.55
N SER A 116 12.21 -21.12 1.25
CA SER A 116 13.23 -21.26 0.20
C SER A 116 12.64 -21.24 -1.21
N ASN A 117 11.32 -21.39 -1.35
CA ASN A 117 10.66 -21.33 -2.65
C ASN A 117 10.89 -19.97 -3.32
N ALA A 118 11.01 -20.02 -4.64
CA ALA A 118 11.10 -18.82 -5.48
C ALA A 118 10.44 -19.06 -6.84
N TYR A 119 9.68 -18.10 -7.31
CA TYR A 119 9.25 -18.04 -8.70
C TYR A 119 10.40 -17.52 -9.56
N LEU A 120 10.76 -18.22 -10.62
CA LEU A 120 11.77 -17.73 -11.56
C LEU A 120 11.15 -16.78 -12.58
N HIS A 121 11.13 -15.50 -12.23
CA HIS A 121 10.55 -14.48 -13.10
C HIS A 121 11.46 -14.20 -14.30
N PRO A 122 10.93 -14.19 -15.56
CA PRO A 122 11.74 -14.15 -16.78
C PRO A 122 12.60 -12.88 -16.95
N LYS A 123 12.24 -11.77 -16.27
CA LYS A 123 12.96 -10.49 -16.39
C LYS A 123 13.85 -10.17 -15.19
N VAL A 124 13.42 -10.54 -13.96
CA VAL A 124 14.09 -10.09 -12.73
C VAL A 124 14.76 -11.23 -11.96
N GLY A 125 14.67 -12.47 -12.48
CA GLY A 125 15.26 -13.64 -11.83
C GLY A 125 14.41 -14.17 -10.68
N PRO A 126 15.00 -14.82 -9.66
CA PRO A 126 14.26 -15.46 -8.60
C PRO A 126 13.55 -14.45 -7.69
N VAL A 127 12.24 -14.59 -7.59
CA VAL A 127 11.38 -13.82 -6.70
C VAL A 127 10.96 -14.75 -5.56
N ASN A 128 11.47 -14.51 -4.37
CA ASN A 128 11.18 -15.26 -3.16
C ASN A 128 10.36 -14.44 -2.15
N CYS A 129 9.93 -15.06 -1.07
CA CYS A 129 9.12 -14.41 -0.05
C CYS A 129 9.84 -13.26 0.66
N ASP A 130 11.15 -13.35 0.88
CA ASP A 130 11.92 -12.28 1.52
C ASP A 130 11.94 -11.01 0.67
N LEU A 131 12.10 -11.18 -0.66
CA LEU A 131 12.00 -10.07 -1.61
C LEU A 131 10.61 -9.44 -1.59
N LEU A 132 9.56 -10.26 -1.68
CA LEU A 132 8.17 -9.77 -1.69
C LEU A 132 7.80 -9.06 -0.39
N LEU A 133 8.11 -9.63 0.78
CA LEU A 133 7.82 -9.00 2.08
C LEU A 133 8.58 -7.69 2.28
N THR A 134 9.86 -7.67 1.92
CA THR A 134 10.67 -6.44 2.02
C THR A 134 10.11 -5.33 1.14
N ASN A 135 9.78 -5.67 -0.12
CA ASN A 135 9.23 -4.69 -1.05
C ASN A 135 7.83 -4.22 -0.65
N ARG A 136 7.02 -5.08 -0.02
CA ARG A 136 5.73 -4.68 0.52
C ARG A 136 5.85 -3.64 1.63
N VAL A 137 6.77 -3.84 2.59
CA VAL A 137 7.07 -2.86 3.64
C VAL A 137 7.59 -1.55 3.02
N ALA A 138 8.47 -1.64 2.04
CA ALA A 138 9.00 -0.48 1.34
C ALA A 138 7.92 0.27 0.53
N HIS A 139 6.97 -0.44 -0.07
CA HIS A 139 5.85 0.12 -0.80
C HIS A 139 4.93 0.93 0.12
N ASP A 140 4.64 0.41 1.31
CA ASP A 140 3.89 1.15 2.32
C ASP A 140 4.61 2.46 2.71
N LEU A 141 5.91 2.41 2.98
CA LEU A 141 6.70 3.60 3.31
C LEU A 141 6.69 4.63 2.17
N HIS A 142 6.70 4.16 0.92
CA HIS A 142 6.57 5.04 -0.24
C HIS A 142 5.23 5.79 -0.23
N HIS A 143 4.12 5.10 0.03
CA HIS A 143 2.80 5.71 0.08
C HIS A 143 2.55 6.55 1.35
N ILE A 144 3.13 6.18 2.50
CA ILE A 144 3.13 7.02 3.70
C ILE A 144 3.80 8.38 3.40
N ARG A 145 4.96 8.37 2.74
CA ARG A 145 5.62 9.59 2.28
C ARG A 145 4.74 10.39 1.32
N GLN A 146 4.09 9.73 0.36
CA GLN A 146 3.21 10.37 -0.60
C GLN A 146 2.01 11.03 0.08
N LEU A 147 1.37 10.36 1.02
CA LEU A 147 0.25 10.89 1.81
C LEU A 147 0.70 12.08 2.67
N ASN A 148 1.90 12.02 3.26
CA ASN A 148 2.43 13.13 4.03
C ASN A 148 2.66 14.36 3.15
N ASN A 149 3.19 14.17 1.93
CA ASN A 149 3.35 15.23 0.94
C ASN A 149 1.99 15.83 0.52
N LEU A 150 0.96 15.01 0.36
CA LEU A 150 -0.39 15.50 0.04
C LEU A 150 -0.96 16.36 1.18
N ARG A 151 -0.80 15.93 2.44
CA ARG A 151 -1.26 16.70 3.61
C ARG A 151 -0.55 18.03 3.73
N TYR A 152 0.76 18.05 3.56
CA TYR A 152 1.55 19.28 3.57
C TYR A 152 1.16 20.21 2.40
N GLY A 153 1.05 19.66 1.19
CA GLY A 153 0.66 20.44 0.00
C GLY A 153 -0.76 21.02 0.11
N TYR A 154 -1.71 20.23 0.66
CA TYR A 154 -3.05 20.76 0.93
C TYR A 154 -3.00 21.91 1.93
N LEU A 155 -2.29 21.75 3.06
CA LEU A 155 -2.12 22.81 4.05
C LEU A 155 -1.51 24.05 3.41
N THR A 156 -0.48 23.90 2.59
CA THR A 156 0.14 25.00 1.86
C THR A 156 -0.84 25.71 0.93
N SER A 157 -1.72 24.95 0.26
CA SER A 157 -2.68 25.52 -0.70
C SER A 157 -3.78 26.38 -0.07
N ILE A 158 -4.06 26.16 1.22
CA ILE A 158 -5.09 26.92 1.97
C ILE A 158 -4.48 27.90 2.98
N SER A 159 -3.17 27.86 3.20
CA SER A 159 -2.49 28.73 4.17
C SER A 159 -2.46 30.18 3.67
N THR A 160 -2.81 31.11 4.54
CA THR A 160 -2.69 32.56 4.32
C THR A 160 -1.43 33.17 4.93
N VAL A 161 -0.59 32.31 5.57
CA VAL A 161 0.66 32.72 6.23
C VAL A 161 1.83 31.86 5.74
N PRO A 162 3.07 32.37 5.78
CA PRO A 162 4.28 31.59 5.49
C PRO A 162 4.41 30.40 6.45
N MET A 163 4.93 29.28 5.96
CA MET A 163 5.13 28.05 6.74
C MET A 163 6.60 27.80 7.12
N ASP A 164 7.51 28.73 6.75
CA ASP A 164 8.96 28.60 6.91
C ASP A 164 9.39 28.49 8.38
N TYR A 165 8.58 29.02 9.31
CA TYR A 165 8.83 28.90 10.75
C TYR A 165 8.85 27.44 11.24
N ALA A 166 8.13 26.54 10.54
CA ALA A 166 8.12 25.10 10.83
C ALA A 166 9.37 24.36 10.29
N GLY A 167 10.22 25.05 9.52
CA GLY A 167 11.37 24.47 8.84
C GLY A 167 11.14 24.26 7.34
N THR A 168 12.16 23.69 6.66
CA THR A 168 12.08 23.36 5.22
C THR A 168 11.47 21.98 5.01
N TRP A 169 10.64 21.85 3.97
CA TRP A 169 9.99 20.59 3.58
C TRP A 169 10.73 19.93 2.42
#